data_7f73dd0721bc918812a827700f5ea590
#
_entry.id   7f73dd0721bc918812a827700f5ea590
#
_cell.length_a   1.000
_cell.length_b   1.000
_cell.length_c   1.000
_cell.angle_alpha   90.00
_cell.angle_beta   90.00
_cell.angle_gamma   90.00
#
_symmetry.space_group_name_H-M   'P 1'
#
loop_
_entity.id
_entity.type
_entity.pdbx_description
1 polymer ?
#
loop_
_entity_poly.entity_id
_entity_poly.type
_entity_poly.pdbx_seq_one_letter_code
_entity_poly.pdbx_strand_id
1 'polypeptide(L)'
;MAKAKTVFYCTNCGNETPRWQGKCPACGAWNTIEEHIEKPAAAGRAKAAPVGQSRKPQKITEVTSGGELRFSTGMRELDRVLGGGAVLGSLVLVGGAPGIGKSTLLLQICSSLCAGRTVLYISGEESERQLKLRAERLGVVPDSLYILSETRLSDIMDAVNQLEPDILMVDSIQTLYNEENDSAPGSVSQVKDCTMTLMQLSKSQGITVFVVGHINKDGNIAGPKVLEHMVDCVLYFEGDPNSTYRLLRAAKNRFGSTNEIGVFEMQDSGLTEVPNPSQMLLEGRPEGASGTCVACVMEGTRPVLAEVQALVTKTTFNVPRRASDGFDYNRAVLLLAVMEKRAGMKLNLFDAYLNVIGGLRLDEPGADLPVLLAVASSYRDQAIADDLIAIGEVGMTGEIRSVSHLNQRLGEAARLGFRKCMIPRSSSEKIEIPDGMTVYRVRNVREAIETAL
;
A
#
# COMPACT_ATOMS: atom_id res chain seq x y z
N MET A 1 10.90 -4.20 -50.05
CA MET A 1 10.19 -3.22 -49.17
C MET A 1 9.37 -4.02 -48.21
N ALA A 2 9.77 -4.05 -46.93
CA ALA A 2 8.98 -4.71 -45.86
C ALA A 2 7.72 -3.86 -45.61
N LYS A 3 6.53 -4.50 -45.63
CA LYS A 3 5.26 -3.82 -45.35
C LYS A 3 5.21 -3.43 -43.87
N ALA A 4 4.81 -2.20 -43.59
CA ALA A 4 4.50 -1.75 -42.24
C ALA A 4 3.45 -2.70 -41.61
N LYS A 5 3.70 -3.17 -40.39
CA LYS A 5 2.79 -4.04 -39.66
C LYS A 5 1.95 -3.18 -38.74
N THR A 6 0.64 -3.20 -38.98
CA THR A 6 -0.30 -2.53 -38.09
C THR A 6 -0.62 -3.46 -36.92
N VAL A 7 -0.41 -2.97 -35.70
CA VAL A 7 -0.77 -3.65 -34.45
C VAL A 7 -1.73 -2.74 -33.69
N PHE A 8 -2.71 -3.35 -33.04
CA PHE A 8 -3.69 -2.64 -32.20
C PHE A 8 -3.43 -2.96 -30.75
N TYR A 9 -3.34 -1.96 -29.87
CA TYR A 9 -3.10 -2.16 -28.44
C TYR A 9 -4.14 -1.45 -27.60
N CYS A 10 -4.42 -2.02 -26.45
CA CYS A 10 -5.34 -1.46 -25.48
C CYS A 10 -4.64 -0.40 -24.62
N THR A 11 -5.13 0.83 -24.64
CA THR A 11 -4.58 1.95 -23.82
C THR A 11 -4.77 1.75 -22.32
N ASN A 12 -5.67 0.85 -21.89
CA ASN A 12 -5.93 0.55 -20.49
C ASN A 12 -5.03 -0.55 -19.91
N CYS A 13 -4.73 -1.61 -20.68
CA CYS A 13 -3.97 -2.77 -20.18
C CYS A 13 -2.77 -3.19 -21.04
N GLY A 14 -2.51 -2.50 -22.14
CA GLY A 14 -1.40 -2.80 -23.05
C GLY A 14 -1.53 -4.09 -23.85
N ASN A 15 -2.68 -4.78 -23.79
CA ASN A 15 -2.89 -6.00 -24.55
C ASN A 15 -2.88 -5.73 -26.06
N GLU A 16 -2.06 -6.48 -26.82
CA GLU A 16 -1.95 -6.34 -28.26
C GLU A 16 -2.95 -7.27 -28.97
N THR A 17 -3.61 -6.74 -29.99
CA THR A 17 -4.54 -7.50 -30.82
C THR A 17 -4.18 -7.32 -32.31
N PRO A 18 -4.38 -8.35 -33.17
CA PRO A 18 -4.04 -8.28 -34.59
C PRO A 18 -5.03 -7.43 -35.41
N ARG A 19 -6.12 -6.98 -34.81
CA ARG A 19 -7.16 -6.13 -35.41
C ARG A 19 -7.89 -5.33 -34.36
N TRP A 20 -8.45 -4.20 -34.76
CA TRP A 20 -9.26 -3.35 -33.89
C TRP A 20 -10.49 -4.11 -33.36
N GLN A 21 -10.78 -3.91 -32.09
CA GLN A 21 -11.94 -4.46 -31.38
C GLN A 21 -12.53 -3.39 -30.47
N GLY A 22 -13.83 -3.24 -30.43
CA GLY A 22 -14.51 -2.25 -29.58
C GLY A 22 -14.36 -2.51 -28.08
N LYS A 23 -14.02 -3.76 -27.69
CA LYS A 23 -13.79 -4.19 -26.30
C LYS A 23 -12.46 -4.94 -26.21
N CYS A 24 -11.65 -4.61 -25.26
CA CYS A 24 -10.39 -5.31 -25.03
C CYS A 24 -10.64 -6.73 -24.50
N PRO A 25 -10.10 -7.80 -25.14
CA PRO A 25 -10.31 -9.18 -24.69
C PRO A 25 -9.61 -9.51 -23.36
N ALA A 26 -8.60 -8.75 -22.97
CA ALA A 26 -7.84 -9.00 -21.75
C ALA A 26 -8.44 -8.31 -20.51
N CYS A 27 -8.78 -7.01 -20.60
CA CYS A 27 -9.29 -6.25 -19.46
C CYS A 27 -10.78 -5.92 -19.52
N GLY A 28 -11.45 -6.19 -20.65
CA GLY A 28 -12.87 -5.94 -20.84
C GLY A 28 -13.27 -4.46 -21.03
N ALA A 29 -12.31 -3.53 -21.06
CA ALA A 29 -12.57 -2.11 -21.28
C ALA A 29 -13.06 -1.83 -22.70
N TRP A 30 -14.02 -0.90 -22.85
CA TRP A 30 -14.58 -0.50 -24.15
C TRP A 30 -13.85 0.73 -24.69
N ASN A 31 -13.69 0.78 -26.03
CA ASN A 31 -13.10 1.91 -26.77
C ASN A 31 -11.66 2.28 -26.32
N THR A 32 -10.89 1.28 -25.93
CA THR A 32 -9.51 1.45 -25.46
C THR A 32 -8.48 0.84 -26.40
N ILE A 33 -8.89 0.39 -27.59
CA ILE A 33 -7.97 -0.20 -28.58
C ILE A 33 -7.65 0.82 -29.65
N GLU A 34 -6.37 1.18 -29.74
CA GLU A 34 -5.82 2.15 -30.69
C GLU A 34 -4.89 1.46 -31.70
N GLU A 35 -4.87 2.00 -32.92
CA GLU A 35 -4.02 1.52 -34.02
C GLU A 35 -2.61 2.07 -33.87
N HIS A 36 -1.61 1.19 -33.95
CA HIS A 36 -0.21 1.55 -34.00
C HIS A 36 0.45 0.95 -35.25
N ILE A 37 1.07 1.80 -36.05
CA ILE A 37 1.78 1.38 -37.26
C ILE A 37 3.25 1.20 -36.91
N GLU A 38 3.70 -0.06 -36.80
CA GLU A 38 5.12 -0.37 -36.69
C GLU A 38 5.79 -0.06 -38.04
N LYS A 39 6.59 1.00 -38.08
CA LYS A 39 7.47 1.26 -39.22
C LYS A 39 8.54 0.17 -39.25
N PRO A 40 8.84 -0.43 -40.44
CA PRO A 40 9.94 -1.36 -40.53
C PRO A 40 11.22 -0.64 -40.09
N ALA A 41 11.94 -1.26 -39.17
CA ALA A 41 13.26 -0.75 -38.75
C ALA A 41 14.10 -0.57 -40.04
N ALA A 42 14.56 0.65 -40.29
CA ALA A 42 15.48 0.92 -41.38
C ALA A 42 16.71 0.02 -41.17
N ALA A 43 17.07 -0.74 -42.19
CA ALA A 43 18.24 -1.61 -42.18
C ALA A 43 19.53 -0.79 -42.20
N GLY A 44 19.73 0.03 -41.20
CA GLY A 44 20.97 0.64 -40.84
C GLY A 44 21.56 -0.21 -39.71
N ARG A 45 22.67 -0.88 -39.99
CA ARG A 45 23.48 -1.57 -39.00
C ARG A 45 23.91 -0.54 -37.92
N ALA A 46 23.06 -0.28 -36.95
CA ALA A 46 23.53 0.18 -35.65
C ALA A 46 24.45 -0.93 -35.13
N LYS A 47 25.70 -0.61 -34.85
CA LYS A 47 26.58 -1.50 -34.08
C LYS A 47 25.81 -1.80 -32.81
N ALA A 48 25.37 -3.04 -32.65
CA ALA A 48 24.84 -3.53 -31.41
C ALA A 48 25.85 -3.11 -30.32
N ALA A 49 25.36 -2.38 -29.31
CA ALA A 49 26.11 -2.18 -28.09
C ALA A 49 26.60 -3.56 -27.65
N PRO A 50 27.79 -3.70 -27.02
CA PRO A 50 28.35 -4.97 -26.68
C PRO A 50 27.34 -5.73 -25.84
N VAL A 51 26.73 -6.74 -26.43
CA VAL A 51 25.88 -7.71 -25.74
C VAL A 51 26.72 -8.25 -24.61
N GLY A 52 26.34 -7.94 -23.37
CA GLY A 52 27.04 -8.39 -22.18
C GLY A 52 27.34 -9.86 -22.34
N GLN A 53 28.55 -10.26 -21.95
CA GLN A 53 29.07 -11.61 -22.11
C GLN A 53 27.98 -12.64 -21.85
N SER A 54 27.71 -13.51 -22.83
CA SER A 54 26.72 -14.57 -22.71
C SER A 54 27.00 -15.37 -21.44
N ARG A 55 26.23 -15.13 -20.39
CA ARG A 55 26.41 -15.83 -19.11
C ARG A 55 26.12 -17.30 -19.35
N LYS A 56 27.11 -18.15 -19.05
CA LYS A 56 26.93 -19.61 -19.12
C LYS A 56 25.99 -20.04 -17.98
N PRO A 57 25.11 -21.05 -18.22
CA PRO A 57 24.34 -21.64 -17.12
C PRO A 57 25.27 -22.08 -15.98
N GLN A 58 24.91 -21.72 -14.76
CA GLN A 58 25.62 -22.12 -13.55
C GLN A 58 24.71 -22.99 -12.68
N LYS A 59 25.28 -23.94 -11.97
CA LYS A 59 24.51 -24.68 -10.96
C LYS A 59 24.14 -23.74 -9.82
N ILE A 60 22.95 -23.87 -9.29
CA ILE A 60 22.49 -23.02 -8.16
C ILE A 60 23.41 -23.14 -6.93
N THR A 61 24.03 -24.30 -6.74
CA THR A 61 24.99 -24.57 -5.66
C THR A 61 26.34 -23.87 -5.87
N GLU A 62 26.63 -23.40 -7.08
CA GLU A 62 27.88 -22.71 -7.44
C GLU A 62 27.69 -21.17 -7.41
N VAL A 63 26.42 -20.73 -7.33
CA VAL A 63 26.09 -19.30 -7.19
C VAL A 63 26.37 -18.90 -5.76
N THR A 64 27.49 -18.23 -5.54
CA THR A 64 27.81 -17.65 -4.23
C THR A 64 26.94 -16.40 -4.02
N SER A 65 26.07 -16.42 -3.03
CA SER A 65 25.45 -15.23 -2.49
C SER A 65 26.52 -14.46 -1.71
N GLY A 66 27.33 -13.69 -2.42
CA GLY A 66 28.39 -12.89 -1.79
C GLY A 66 27.78 -11.70 -1.07
N GLY A 67 27.78 -11.71 0.25
CA GLY A 67 27.40 -10.57 1.09
C GLY A 67 25.89 -10.38 1.32
N GLU A 68 25.54 -9.46 2.18
CA GLU A 68 24.16 -9.03 2.38
C GLU A 68 23.64 -8.38 1.10
N LEU A 69 22.70 -9.04 0.44
CA LEU A 69 22.01 -8.52 -0.75
C LEU A 69 21.08 -7.35 -0.41
N ARG A 70 20.91 -7.03 0.88
CA ARG A 70 20.01 -5.98 1.39
C ARG A 70 20.78 -4.85 2.06
N PHE A 71 20.19 -3.66 2.00
CA PHE A 71 20.67 -2.50 2.75
C PHE A 71 19.48 -1.71 3.30
N SER A 72 19.68 -1.06 4.44
CA SER A 72 18.67 -0.19 5.04
C SER A 72 18.52 1.09 4.22
N THR A 73 17.28 1.54 4.07
CA THR A 73 16.94 2.85 3.50
C THR A 73 17.09 3.99 4.51
N GLY A 74 17.34 3.64 5.79
CA GLY A 74 17.37 4.59 6.90
C GLY A 74 16.01 4.87 7.52
N MET A 75 14.92 4.33 6.95
CA MET A 75 13.57 4.38 7.49
C MET A 75 13.09 2.96 7.82
N ARG A 76 12.83 2.68 9.10
CA ARG A 76 12.42 1.35 9.59
C ARG A 76 11.07 0.92 9.04
N GLU A 77 10.13 1.84 8.92
CA GLU A 77 8.81 1.55 8.38
C GLU A 77 8.87 1.24 6.87
N LEU A 78 9.75 1.89 6.11
CA LEU A 78 10.03 1.54 4.72
C LEU A 78 10.77 0.20 4.62
N ASP A 79 11.80 0.00 5.41
CA ASP A 79 12.57 -1.25 5.43
C ASP A 79 11.67 -2.44 5.77
N ARG A 80 10.72 -2.29 6.69
CA ARG A 80 9.71 -3.30 7.02
C ARG A 80 8.92 -3.71 5.78
N VAL A 81 8.36 -2.77 5.04
CA VAL A 81 7.55 -3.04 3.84
C VAL A 81 8.39 -3.66 2.72
N LEU A 82 9.66 -3.29 2.62
CA LEU A 82 10.63 -3.90 1.71
C LEU A 82 11.05 -5.33 2.13
N GLY A 83 10.68 -5.77 3.34
CA GLY A 83 11.04 -7.08 3.88
C GLY A 83 12.44 -7.12 4.49
N GLY A 84 12.85 -6.03 5.14
CA GLY A 84 14.12 -5.85 5.84
C GLY A 84 15.14 -4.99 5.11
N GLY A 85 14.68 -4.13 4.18
CA GLY A 85 15.51 -3.20 3.42
C GLY A 85 15.50 -3.43 1.92
N ALA A 86 16.11 -2.50 1.18
CA ALA A 86 16.20 -2.58 -0.28
C ALA A 86 17.22 -3.64 -0.71
N VAL A 87 16.95 -4.30 -1.83
CA VAL A 87 17.83 -5.35 -2.39
C VAL A 87 18.69 -4.75 -3.50
N LEU A 88 20.00 -5.05 -3.46
CA LEU A 88 20.94 -4.61 -4.50
C LEU A 88 20.51 -5.08 -5.88
N GLY A 89 20.58 -4.20 -6.88
CA GLY A 89 20.18 -4.49 -8.24
C GLY A 89 18.68 -4.78 -8.41
N SER A 90 17.83 -4.25 -7.53
CA SER A 90 16.37 -4.33 -7.64
C SER A 90 15.76 -3.07 -8.24
N LEU A 91 14.60 -3.22 -8.85
CA LEU A 91 13.74 -2.14 -9.33
C LEU A 91 12.49 -2.04 -8.47
N VAL A 92 12.36 -0.95 -7.72
CA VAL A 92 11.26 -0.66 -6.79
C VAL A 92 10.39 0.45 -7.36
N LEU A 93 9.10 0.18 -7.54
CA LEU A 93 8.11 1.17 -7.96
C LEU A 93 7.35 1.71 -6.75
N VAL A 94 7.32 3.02 -6.59
CA VAL A 94 6.54 3.72 -5.55
C VAL A 94 5.37 4.43 -6.21
N GLY A 95 4.18 3.86 -6.05
CA GLY A 95 2.92 4.37 -6.58
C GLY A 95 2.11 5.15 -5.54
N GLY A 96 1.15 5.94 -5.99
CA GLY A 96 0.22 6.65 -5.13
C GLY A 96 -0.36 7.90 -5.78
N ALA A 97 -1.39 8.48 -5.16
CA ALA A 97 -2.02 9.70 -5.62
C ALA A 97 -1.02 10.88 -5.71
N PRO A 98 -1.24 11.86 -6.59
CA PRO A 98 -0.46 13.10 -6.57
C PRO A 98 -0.51 13.78 -5.20
N GLY A 99 0.62 14.32 -4.73
CA GLY A 99 0.70 15.00 -3.43
C GLY A 99 0.75 14.11 -2.19
N ILE A 100 0.68 12.77 -2.32
CA ILE A 100 0.64 11.84 -1.17
C ILE A 100 1.98 11.75 -0.41
N GLY A 101 3.13 12.15 -1.00
CA GLY A 101 4.44 12.14 -0.36
C GLY A 101 5.51 11.27 -1.03
N LYS A 102 5.26 10.71 -2.24
CA LYS A 102 6.22 9.83 -2.94
C LYS A 102 7.60 10.46 -3.14
N SER A 103 7.64 11.63 -3.75
CA SER A 103 8.90 12.38 -3.99
C SER A 103 9.58 12.80 -2.69
N THR A 104 8.79 13.10 -1.65
CA THR A 104 9.30 13.40 -0.30
C THR A 104 9.99 12.19 0.29
N LEU A 105 9.37 11.00 0.23
CA LEU A 105 9.98 9.76 0.69
C LEU A 105 11.31 9.49 -0.02
N LEU A 106 11.32 9.54 -1.36
CA LEU A 106 12.53 9.25 -2.14
C LEU A 106 13.66 10.22 -1.79
N LEU A 107 13.34 11.50 -1.63
CA LEU A 107 14.36 12.50 -1.29
C LEU A 107 14.88 12.32 0.14
N GLN A 108 14.00 12.01 1.12
CA GLN A 108 14.42 11.80 2.50
C GLN A 108 15.33 10.57 2.68
N ILE A 109 15.05 9.47 1.99
CA ILE A 109 15.93 8.27 2.08
C ILE A 109 17.31 8.51 1.47
N CYS A 110 17.47 9.48 0.53
CA CYS A 110 18.76 9.83 -0.01
C CYS A 110 19.75 10.24 1.07
N SER A 111 19.30 10.90 2.16
CA SER A 111 20.16 11.29 3.27
C SER A 111 20.91 10.09 3.87
N SER A 112 20.19 9.00 4.14
CA SER A 112 20.77 7.79 4.72
C SER A 112 21.53 6.96 3.68
N LEU A 113 21.02 6.89 2.46
CA LEU A 113 21.61 6.10 1.37
C LEU A 113 22.96 6.67 0.93
N CYS A 114 23.13 7.98 0.99
CA CYS A 114 24.38 8.66 0.67
C CYS A 114 25.52 8.42 1.71
N ALA A 115 25.21 7.82 2.85
CA ALA A 115 26.23 7.43 3.84
C ALA A 115 27.02 6.20 3.39
N GLY A 116 27.74 6.30 2.29
CA GLY A 116 28.60 5.25 1.74
C GLY A 116 28.20 4.76 0.35
N ARG A 117 27.24 5.44 -0.31
CA ARG A 117 26.82 5.16 -1.69
C ARG A 117 26.67 6.45 -2.49
N THR A 118 26.87 6.35 -3.78
CA THR A 118 26.58 7.42 -4.73
C THR A 118 25.14 7.29 -5.20
N VAL A 119 24.34 8.35 -5.02
CA VAL A 119 22.94 8.41 -5.42
C VAL A 119 22.77 9.42 -6.56
N LEU A 120 22.15 9.01 -7.66
CA LEU A 120 21.71 9.89 -8.73
C LEU A 120 20.19 10.04 -8.69
N TYR A 121 19.72 11.28 -8.54
CA TYR A 121 18.29 11.61 -8.54
C TYR A 121 17.92 12.29 -9.87
N ILE A 122 17.09 11.61 -10.65
CA ILE A 122 16.54 12.12 -11.90
C ILE A 122 15.17 12.73 -11.63
N SER A 123 14.98 13.97 -11.98
CA SER A 123 13.70 14.65 -11.91
C SER A 123 13.23 15.03 -13.32
N GLY A 124 12.06 14.53 -13.70
CA GLY A 124 11.39 14.91 -14.93
C GLY A 124 10.30 15.98 -14.73
N GLU A 125 10.02 16.38 -13.49
CA GLU A 125 8.94 17.32 -13.16
C GLU A 125 9.46 18.61 -12.55
N GLU A 126 10.56 18.55 -11.80
CA GLU A 126 11.14 19.70 -11.10
C GLU A 126 12.52 20.05 -11.65
N SER A 127 12.80 21.34 -11.72
CA SER A 127 14.14 21.83 -12.02
C SER A 127 15.11 21.55 -10.84
N GLU A 128 16.39 21.49 -11.12
CA GLU A 128 17.45 21.30 -10.12
C GLU A 128 17.34 22.30 -8.95
N ARG A 129 16.98 23.56 -9.25
CA ARG A 129 16.79 24.60 -8.25
C ARG A 129 15.60 24.31 -7.32
N GLN A 130 14.48 23.86 -7.87
CA GLN A 130 13.29 23.50 -7.08
C GLN A 130 13.58 22.29 -6.22
N LEU A 131 14.24 21.27 -6.79
CA LEU A 131 14.64 20.07 -6.07
C LEU A 131 15.60 20.41 -4.92
N LYS A 132 16.58 21.30 -5.15
CA LYS A 132 17.48 21.78 -4.09
C LYS A 132 16.75 22.47 -2.95
N LEU A 133 15.82 23.39 -3.25
CA LEU A 133 15.01 24.06 -2.22
C LEU A 133 14.18 23.06 -1.40
N ARG A 134 13.64 22.02 -2.04
CA ARG A 134 12.93 20.94 -1.35
C ARG A 134 13.89 20.15 -0.47
N ALA A 135 15.06 19.77 -0.97
CA ALA A 135 16.08 19.04 -0.24
C ALA A 135 16.54 19.81 1.02
N GLU A 136 16.78 21.09 0.89
CA GLU A 136 17.16 21.99 2.00
C GLU A 136 16.06 22.05 3.07
N ARG A 137 14.78 22.16 2.66
CA ARG A 137 13.63 22.13 3.58
C ARG A 137 13.53 20.81 4.36
N LEU A 138 13.87 19.69 3.70
CA LEU A 138 13.84 18.34 4.31
C LEU A 138 15.15 18.02 5.06
N GLY A 139 16.13 18.92 5.07
CA GLY A 139 17.44 18.66 5.69
C GLY A 139 18.30 17.62 4.96
N VAL A 140 18.04 17.40 3.66
CA VAL A 140 18.73 16.40 2.83
C VAL A 140 19.72 17.10 1.91
N VAL A 141 20.98 17.24 2.34
CA VAL A 141 22.05 17.90 1.55
C VAL A 141 23.37 17.11 1.65
N PRO A 142 23.40 15.79 1.36
CA PRO A 142 24.62 15.03 1.40
C PRO A 142 25.49 15.26 0.15
N ASP A 143 26.81 15.19 0.30
CA ASP A 143 27.77 15.42 -0.79
C ASP A 143 27.70 14.37 -1.92
N SER A 144 27.25 13.15 -1.63
CA SER A 144 27.13 12.04 -2.60
C SER A 144 25.76 11.96 -3.29
N LEU A 145 24.91 12.99 -3.15
CA LEU A 145 23.65 13.11 -3.87
C LEU A 145 23.86 13.97 -5.12
N TYR A 146 23.75 13.37 -6.28
CA TYR A 146 23.75 14.03 -7.57
C TYR A 146 22.32 14.20 -8.08
N ILE A 147 22.00 15.35 -8.65
CA ILE A 147 20.68 15.66 -9.20
C ILE A 147 20.79 15.98 -10.68
N LEU A 148 19.85 15.51 -11.48
CA LEU A 148 19.76 15.78 -12.91
C LEU A 148 18.30 16.00 -13.30
N SER A 149 17.99 17.18 -13.88
CA SER A 149 16.66 17.46 -14.45
C SER A 149 16.69 17.11 -15.93
N GLU A 150 16.29 15.88 -16.26
CA GLU A 150 16.27 15.36 -17.62
C GLU A 150 15.14 14.35 -17.81
N THR A 151 14.60 14.27 -19.03
CA THR A 151 13.51 13.39 -19.40
C THR A 151 13.87 12.42 -20.52
N ARG A 152 14.93 12.71 -21.28
CA ARG A 152 15.42 11.82 -22.34
C ARG A 152 16.20 10.66 -21.77
N LEU A 153 15.77 9.45 -22.14
CA LEU A 153 16.36 8.22 -21.61
C LEU A 153 17.85 8.07 -22.01
N SER A 154 18.23 8.49 -23.25
CA SER A 154 19.62 8.46 -23.71
C SER A 154 20.55 9.29 -22.83
N ASP A 155 20.17 10.54 -22.50
CA ASP A 155 20.98 11.45 -21.70
C ASP A 155 21.09 10.98 -20.24
N ILE A 156 20.00 10.39 -19.73
CA ILE A 156 20.00 9.76 -18.40
C ILE A 156 20.98 8.57 -18.37
N MET A 157 20.98 7.72 -19.40
CA MET A 157 21.89 6.59 -19.49
C MET A 157 23.36 7.03 -19.62
N ASP A 158 23.61 8.12 -20.33
CA ASP A 158 24.96 8.70 -20.42
C ASP A 158 25.44 9.23 -19.06
N ALA A 159 24.57 9.91 -18.31
CA ALA A 159 24.87 10.36 -16.95
C ALA A 159 25.14 9.18 -16.00
N VAL A 160 24.35 8.12 -16.08
CA VAL A 160 24.55 6.89 -15.28
C VAL A 160 25.90 6.25 -15.62
N ASN A 161 26.27 6.15 -16.91
CA ASN A 161 27.54 5.56 -17.33
C ASN A 161 28.75 6.41 -16.92
N GLN A 162 28.60 7.74 -16.80
CA GLN A 162 29.68 8.65 -16.36
C GLN A 162 29.85 8.66 -14.84
N LEU A 163 28.75 8.59 -14.10
CA LEU A 163 28.76 8.68 -12.62
C LEU A 163 28.93 7.34 -11.95
N GLU A 164 28.47 6.24 -12.59
CA GLU A 164 28.42 4.89 -12.04
C GLU A 164 27.76 4.84 -10.64
N PRO A 165 26.50 5.35 -10.49
CA PRO A 165 25.86 5.44 -9.19
C PRO A 165 25.50 4.05 -8.64
N ASP A 166 25.50 3.89 -7.32
CA ASP A 166 24.99 2.69 -6.66
C ASP A 166 23.47 2.63 -6.67
N ILE A 167 22.84 3.82 -6.63
CA ILE A 167 21.37 3.98 -6.53
C ILE A 167 20.91 5.05 -7.50
N LEU A 168 19.83 4.72 -8.23
CA LEU A 168 19.15 5.62 -9.14
C LEU A 168 17.73 5.89 -8.64
N MET A 169 17.38 7.17 -8.44
CA MET A 169 16.03 7.63 -8.16
C MET A 169 15.44 8.27 -9.42
N VAL A 170 14.20 7.91 -9.78
CA VAL A 170 13.50 8.44 -10.95
C VAL A 170 12.15 9.00 -10.55
N ASP A 171 11.95 10.30 -10.70
CA ASP A 171 10.74 11.04 -10.33
C ASP A 171 10.27 11.94 -11.48
N SER A 172 9.35 11.46 -12.33
CA SER A 172 8.60 10.22 -12.36
C SER A 172 8.83 9.44 -13.66
N ILE A 173 8.43 8.16 -13.69
CA ILE A 173 8.55 7.32 -14.90
C ILE A 173 7.71 7.85 -16.06
N GLN A 174 6.60 8.55 -15.77
CA GLN A 174 5.70 9.08 -16.78
C GLN A 174 6.30 10.25 -17.57
N THR A 175 7.30 10.92 -17.03
CA THR A 175 7.97 12.03 -17.70
C THR A 175 9.10 11.58 -18.62
N LEU A 176 9.62 10.37 -18.38
CA LEU A 176 10.69 9.83 -19.21
C LEU A 176 10.19 9.40 -20.59
N TYR A 177 11.04 9.56 -21.59
CA TYR A 177 10.78 9.06 -22.94
C TYR A 177 12.05 8.56 -23.62
N ASN A 178 11.87 7.53 -24.44
CA ASN A 178 12.89 7.01 -25.36
C ASN A 178 12.64 7.62 -26.73
N GLU A 179 13.66 8.29 -27.30
CA GLU A 179 13.59 8.93 -28.62
C GLU A 179 13.40 7.93 -29.77
N GLU A 180 13.81 6.67 -29.58
CA GLU A 180 13.61 5.61 -30.56
C GLU A 180 12.15 5.13 -30.64
N ASN A 181 11.32 5.48 -29.68
CA ASN A 181 9.91 5.13 -29.62
C ASN A 181 9.04 6.30 -30.06
N ASP A 182 8.38 6.18 -31.21
CA ASP A 182 7.55 7.25 -31.82
C ASP A 182 6.28 7.61 -31.00
N SER A 183 5.99 6.91 -29.90
CA SER A 183 4.82 7.18 -29.07
C SER A 183 5.00 8.44 -28.23
N ALA A 184 3.91 9.13 -27.90
CA ALA A 184 3.99 10.34 -27.09
C ALA A 184 4.57 10.06 -25.68
N PRO A 185 5.35 10.99 -25.09
CA PRO A 185 5.80 10.92 -23.70
C PRO A 185 4.63 10.64 -22.75
N GLY A 186 4.83 9.79 -21.74
CA GLY A 186 3.79 9.38 -20.79
C GLY A 186 2.81 8.33 -21.32
N SER A 187 2.88 7.94 -22.60
CA SER A 187 2.11 6.83 -23.13
C SER A 187 2.55 5.51 -22.51
N VAL A 188 1.65 4.52 -22.51
CA VAL A 188 1.91 3.17 -22.01
C VAL A 188 3.15 2.53 -22.66
N SER A 189 3.32 2.74 -23.96
CA SER A 189 4.46 2.23 -24.73
C SER A 189 5.77 2.85 -24.24
N GLN A 190 5.84 4.16 -24.07
CA GLN A 190 7.01 4.87 -23.56
C GLN A 190 7.37 4.45 -22.14
N VAL A 191 6.36 4.41 -21.24
CA VAL A 191 6.56 4.04 -19.85
C VAL A 191 7.07 2.60 -19.73
N LYS A 192 6.54 1.67 -20.55
CA LYS A 192 7.00 0.28 -20.61
C LYS A 192 8.46 0.20 -21.10
N ASP A 193 8.80 0.91 -22.15
CA ASP A 193 10.12 0.91 -22.77
C ASP A 193 11.18 1.48 -21.81
N CYS A 194 10.92 2.65 -21.23
CA CYS A 194 11.80 3.24 -20.21
C CYS A 194 11.98 2.30 -19.00
N THR A 195 10.89 1.67 -18.54
CA THR A 195 10.97 0.72 -17.40
C THR A 195 11.79 -0.52 -17.76
N MET A 196 11.70 -1.03 -18.99
CA MET A 196 12.53 -2.16 -19.46
C MET A 196 14.02 -1.80 -19.45
N THR A 197 14.38 -0.62 -19.91
CA THR A 197 15.77 -0.15 -19.90
C THR A 197 16.29 -0.01 -18.47
N LEU A 198 15.52 0.59 -17.58
CA LEU A 198 15.89 0.71 -16.15
C LEU A 198 16.02 -0.67 -15.46
N MET A 199 15.16 -1.62 -15.81
CA MET A 199 15.26 -3.00 -15.31
C MET A 199 16.51 -3.70 -15.81
N GLN A 200 16.87 -3.54 -17.08
CA GLN A 200 18.10 -4.09 -17.64
C GLN A 200 19.33 -3.47 -16.97
N LEU A 201 19.34 -2.15 -16.77
CA LEU A 201 20.38 -1.43 -16.03
C LEU A 201 20.55 -2.01 -14.62
N SER A 202 19.46 -2.12 -13.88
CA SER A 202 19.44 -2.68 -12.53
C SER A 202 20.05 -4.09 -12.49
N LYS A 203 19.68 -4.99 -13.41
CA LYS A 203 20.14 -6.39 -13.42
C LYS A 203 21.56 -6.56 -13.97
N SER A 204 22.00 -5.71 -14.90
CA SER A 204 23.32 -5.83 -15.54
C SER A 204 24.43 -5.17 -14.75
N GLN A 205 24.17 -4.01 -14.16
CA GLN A 205 25.15 -3.20 -13.43
C GLN A 205 25.00 -3.29 -11.90
N GLY A 206 23.93 -3.94 -11.39
CA GLY A 206 23.70 -4.05 -9.95
C GLY A 206 23.18 -2.77 -9.28
N ILE A 207 22.80 -1.75 -10.08
CA ILE A 207 22.29 -0.48 -9.58
C ILE A 207 20.87 -0.70 -9.02
N THR A 208 20.62 -0.25 -7.80
CA THR A 208 19.27 -0.29 -7.23
C THR A 208 18.48 0.91 -7.71
N VAL A 209 17.30 0.67 -8.29
CA VAL A 209 16.48 1.72 -8.91
C VAL A 209 15.19 1.89 -8.15
N PHE A 210 14.89 3.12 -7.71
CA PHE A 210 13.59 3.53 -7.19
C PHE A 210 12.90 4.42 -8.21
N VAL A 211 11.66 4.09 -8.53
CA VAL A 211 10.89 4.80 -9.56
C VAL A 211 9.56 5.27 -8.98
N VAL A 212 9.25 6.54 -9.13
CA VAL A 212 7.92 7.09 -8.80
C VAL A 212 6.97 6.86 -9.96
N GLY A 213 5.76 6.39 -9.63
CA GLY A 213 4.64 6.28 -10.55
C GLY A 213 3.37 6.97 -10.02
N HIS A 214 2.67 7.71 -10.87
CA HIS A 214 1.38 8.29 -10.52
C HIS A 214 0.25 7.30 -10.82
N ILE A 215 -0.74 7.24 -9.93
CA ILE A 215 -1.97 6.45 -10.13
C ILE A 215 -3.10 7.35 -10.61
N ASN A 216 -4.02 6.78 -11.39
CA ASN A 216 -5.25 7.44 -11.81
C ASN A 216 -6.23 7.56 -10.64
N LYS A 217 -7.31 8.35 -10.80
CA LYS A 217 -8.40 8.50 -9.84
C LYS A 217 -9.05 7.17 -9.43
N ASP A 218 -8.95 6.15 -10.25
CA ASP A 218 -9.45 4.79 -10.00
C ASP A 218 -8.47 3.91 -9.19
N GLY A 219 -7.39 4.48 -8.64
CA GLY A 219 -6.38 3.77 -7.86
C GLY A 219 -5.43 2.89 -8.70
N ASN A 220 -5.48 2.98 -10.02
CA ASN A 220 -4.57 2.29 -10.92
C ASN A 220 -3.44 3.21 -11.35
N ILE A 221 -2.22 2.67 -11.51
CA ILE A 221 -1.11 3.44 -12.11
C ILE A 221 -1.54 3.91 -13.50
N ALA A 222 -1.32 5.20 -13.79
CA ALA A 222 -1.50 5.76 -15.13
C ALA A 222 -0.43 5.16 -16.06
N GLY A 223 -0.85 4.18 -16.83
CA GLY A 223 0.02 3.25 -17.52
C GLY A 223 -0.06 1.90 -16.80
N PRO A 224 -0.22 0.80 -17.54
CA PRO A 224 -0.99 -0.34 -17.11
C PRO A 224 -0.35 -1.08 -15.93
N LYS A 225 -1.12 -1.97 -15.31
CA LYS A 225 -0.70 -3.13 -14.49
C LYS A 225 0.53 -3.89 -15.04
N VAL A 226 0.95 -3.57 -16.27
CA VAL A 226 2.18 -4.05 -16.93
C VAL A 226 3.42 -3.68 -16.13
N LEU A 227 3.52 -2.47 -15.54
CA LEU A 227 4.68 -2.10 -14.74
C LEU A 227 4.81 -2.94 -13.48
N GLU A 228 3.68 -3.27 -12.84
CA GLU A 228 3.68 -4.14 -11.66
C GLU A 228 4.30 -5.51 -11.95
N HIS A 229 4.10 -6.03 -13.17
CA HIS A 229 4.67 -7.31 -13.57
C HIS A 229 6.16 -7.24 -13.90
N MET A 230 6.65 -6.09 -14.34
CA MET A 230 8.04 -5.89 -14.75
C MET A 230 8.98 -5.67 -13.57
N VAL A 231 8.56 -4.88 -12.57
CA VAL A 231 9.40 -4.50 -11.43
C VAL A 231 9.48 -5.60 -10.37
N ASP A 232 10.48 -5.54 -9.49
CA ASP A 232 10.71 -6.52 -8.43
C ASP A 232 9.82 -6.26 -7.20
N CYS A 233 9.60 -4.98 -6.87
CA CYS A 233 8.78 -4.56 -5.76
C CYS A 233 7.87 -3.40 -6.19
N VAL A 234 6.61 -3.43 -5.73
CA VAL A 234 5.61 -2.36 -5.92
C VAL A 234 5.12 -1.93 -4.57
N LEU A 235 5.32 -0.68 -4.25
CA LEU A 235 4.85 -0.03 -3.04
C LEU A 235 3.77 0.98 -3.40
N TYR A 236 2.67 0.98 -2.65
CA TYR A 236 1.62 1.99 -2.77
C TYR A 236 1.52 2.84 -1.53
N PHE A 237 1.53 4.16 -1.73
CA PHE A 237 1.06 5.09 -0.72
C PHE A 237 -0.46 5.17 -0.77
N GLU A 238 -1.08 4.91 0.37
CA GLU A 238 -2.52 5.01 0.62
C GLU A 238 -2.78 6.07 1.69
N GLY A 239 -3.94 6.69 1.66
CA GLY A 239 -4.40 7.68 2.63
C GLY A 239 -5.19 8.80 1.99
N ASP A 240 -6.01 9.48 2.79
CA ASP A 240 -6.71 10.68 2.37
C ASP A 240 -5.70 11.85 2.34
N PRO A 241 -5.67 12.69 1.28
CA PRO A 241 -4.84 13.89 1.23
C PRO A 241 -5.05 14.84 2.42
N ASN A 242 -6.24 14.83 3.03
CA ASN A 242 -6.57 15.65 4.20
C ASN A 242 -6.19 14.98 5.54
N SER A 243 -5.83 13.71 5.54
CA SER A 243 -5.29 13.04 6.74
C SER A 243 -3.82 13.37 6.91
N THR A 244 -3.35 13.48 8.15
CA THR A 244 -1.92 13.62 8.46
C THR A 244 -1.16 12.31 8.20
N TYR A 245 -1.83 11.17 8.25
CA TYR A 245 -1.20 9.87 8.16
C TYR A 245 -1.20 9.30 6.75
N ARG A 246 -0.14 8.55 6.46
CA ARG A 246 0.08 7.86 5.19
C ARG A 246 0.45 6.42 5.46
N LEU A 247 -0.21 5.51 4.79
CA LEU A 247 0.10 4.08 4.81
C LEU A 247 0.93 3.73 3.57
N LEU A 248 1.98 2.97 3.75
CA LEU A 248 2.78 2.41 2.67
C LEU A 248 2.59 0.90 2.67
N ARG A 249 2.10 0.34 1.57
CA ARG A 249 1.80 -1.09 1.44
C ARG A 249 2.53 -1.69 0.25
N ALA A 250 3.04 -2.91 0.40
CA ALA A 250 3.59 -3.66 -0.72
C ALA A 250 2.46 -4.38 -1.47
N ALA A 251 2.21 -4.01 -2.73
CA ALA A 251 1.32 -4.75 -3.62
C ALA A 251 2.03 -5.95 -4.28
N LYS A 252 3.36 -5.85 -4.43
CA LYS A 252 4.23 -6.91 -4.92
C LYS A 252 5.60 -6.79 -4.25
N ASN A 253 6.16 -7.92 -3.83
CA ASN A 253 7.52 -7.98 -3.33
C ASN A 253 8.13 -9.38 -3.64
N ARG A 254 9.10 -9.43 -4.55
CA ARG A 254 9.80 -10.68 -4.87
C ARG A 254 10.76 -11.16 -3.78
N PHE A 255 11.08 -10.25 -2.86
CA PHE A 255 12.12 -10.48 -1.84
C PHE A 255 11.56 -10.58 -0.42
N GLY A 256 10.25 -10.40 -0.24
CA GLY A 256 9.62 -10.42 1.07
C GLY A 256 8.11 -10.57 1.01
N SER A 257 7.48 -10.48 2.18
CA SER A 257 6.03 -10.50 2.30
C SER A 257 5.39 -9.24 1.69
N THR A 258 4.21 -9.39 1.11
CA THR A 258 3.36 -8.26 0.68
C THR A 258 2.37 -7.82 1.76
N ASN A 259 2.38 -8.49 2.90
CA ASN A 259 1.41 -8.23 3.98
C ASN A 259 1.87 -7.13 4.95
N GLU A 260 3.11 -6.64 4.82
CA GLU A 260 3.62 -5.60 5.73
C GLU A 260 3.14 -4.21 5.33
N ILE A 261 2.86 -3.38 6.35
CA ILE A 261 2.58 -1.96 6.19
C ILE A 261 3.62 -1.10 6.90
N GLY A 262 3.92 0.05 6.31
CA GLY A 262 4.64 1.15 6.93
C GLY A 262 3.68 2.31 7.22
N VAL A 263 3.81 2.92 8.37
CA VAL A 263 2.96 4.05 8.77
C VAL A 263 3.82 5.29 8.93
N PHE A 264 3.41 6.35 8.24
CA PHE A 264 4.09 7.63 8.25
C PHE A 264 3.13 8.76 8.59
N GLU A 265 3.63 9.79 9.22
CA GLU A 265 2.94 11.05 9.44
C GLU A 265 3.54 12.12 8.53
N MET A 266 2.69 12.88 7.83
CA MET A 266 3.13 13.99 7.00
C MET A 266 3.22 15.26 7.87
N GLN A 267 4.41 15.77 8.03
CA GLN A 267 4.71 17.01 8.76
C GLN A 267 5.33 18.06 7.82
N ASP A 268 5.49 19.30 8.30
CA ASP A 268 6.16 20.36 7.52
C ASP A 268 7.62 20.00 7.18
N SER A 269 8.27 19.24 8.06
CA SER A 269 9.62 18.69 7.89
C SER A 269 9.71 17.48 6.98
N GLY A 270 8.58 16.98 6.45
CA GLY A 270 8.50 15.78 5.62
C GLY A 270 7.74 14.62 6.26
N LEU A 271 8.06 13.40 5.84
CA LEU A 271 7.50 12.17 6.38
C LEU A 271 8.24 11.75 7.63
N THR A 272 7.50 11.53 8.71
CA THR A 272 8.00 10.98 9.97
C THR A 272 7.43 9.57 10.17
N GLU A 273 8.26 8.64 10.60
CA GLU A 273 7.82 7.27 10.88
C GLU A 273 6.93 7.23 12.13
N VAL A 274 5.88 6.42 12.08
CA VAL A 274 5.00 6.16 13.24
C VAL A 274 5.30 4.76 13.79
N PRO A 275 6.16 4.66 14.82
CA PRO A 275 6.56 3.35 15.36
C PRO A 275 5.42 2.59 16.02
N ASN A 276 4.40 3.28 16.48
CA ASN A 276 3.24 2.72 17.17
C ASN A 276 1.91 3.26 16.61
N PRO A 277 1.41 2.73 15.48
CA PRO A 277 0.14 3.16 14.88
C PRO A 277 -1.05 3.00 15.82
N SER A 278 -1.08 1.93 16.62
CA SER A 278 -2.17 1.68 17.56
C SER A 278 -2.30 2.78 18.60
N GLN A 279 -1.20 3.25 19.17
CA GLN A 279 -1.21 4.35 20.14
C GLN A 279 -1.77 5.62 19.52
N MET A 280 -1.32 5.94 18.34
CA MET A 280 -1.77 7.09 17.56
C MET A 280 -3.27 7.03 17.25
N LEU A 281 -3.76 5.88 16.77
CA LEU A 281 -5.17 5.67 16.39
C LEU A 281 -6.12 5.69 17.60
N LEU A 282 -5.60 5.53 18.81
CA LEU A 282 -6.36 5.59 20.05
C LEU A 282 -6.21 6.92 20.80
N GLU A 283 -5.37 7.83 20.28
CA GLU A 283 -5.17 9.15 20.86
C GLU A 283 -6.46 9.99 20.78
N GLY A 284 -6.83 10.66 21.88
CA GLY A 284 -8.05 11.47 21.94
C GLY A 284 -9.36 10.68 22.05
N ARG A 285 -9.30 9.36 22.28
CA ARG A 285 -10.49 8.53 22.49
C ARG A 285 -11.29 9.04 23.69
N PRO A 286 -12.62 9.26 23.54
CA PRO A 286 -13.46 9.71 24.64
C PRO A 286 -13.65 8.57 25.67
N GLU A 287 -13.47 8.86 26.95
CA GLU A 287 -13.73 7.93 28.04
C GLU A 287 -15.22 7.87 28.38
N GLY A 288 -15.73 6.68 28.65
CA GLY A 288 -17.12 6.46 29.07
C GLY A 288 -18.17 6.83 28.03
N ALA A 289 -17.82 6.97 26.75
CA ALA A 289 -18.75 7.29 25.69
C ALA A 289 -19.47 6.04 25.16
N SER A 290 -20.79 6.16 24.95
CA SER A 290 -21.54 5.12 24.23
C SER A 290 -21.23 5.15 22.74
N GLY A 291 -21.36 3.98 22.09
CA GLY A 291 -21.15 3.86 20.66
C GLY A 291 -19.70 3.63 20.23
N THR A 292 -18.78 3.35 21.16
CA THR A 292 -17.38 3.09 20.84
C THR A 292 -16.95 1.68 21.25
N CYS A 293 -16.08 1.07 20.46
CA CYS A 293 -15.40 -0.19 20.81
C CYS A 293 -14.04 -0.24 20.12
N VAL A 294 -13.03 -0.81 20.77
CA VAL A 294 -11.71 -0.98 20.18
C VAL A 294 -11.61 -2.34 19.50
N ALA A 295 -11.22 -2.32 18.23
CA ALA A 295 -10.87 -3.48 17.42
C ALA A 295 -9.36 -3.73 17.48
N CYS A 296 -8.96 -5.00 17.32
CA CYS A 296 -7.58 -5.37 17.03
C CYS A 296 -7.56 -6.19 15.74
N VAL A 297 -7.01 -5.62 14.68
CA VAL A 297 -6.89 -6.25 13.36
C VAL A 297 -5.43 -6.56 13.04
N MET A 298 -5.21 -7.55 12.16
CA MET A 298 -3.86 -7.83 11.64
C MET A 298 -3.64 -7.05 10.34
N GLU A 299 -2.69 -6.18 10.37
CA GLU A 299 -2.15 -5.54 9.18
C GLU A 299 -0.81 -6.18 8.84
N GLY A 300 -0.87 -7.18 7.96
CA GLY A 300 0.26 -8.06 7.71
C GLY A 300 0.59 -8.96 8.89
N THR A 301 1.78 -8.81 9.43
CA THR A 301 2.21 -9.51 10.64
C THR A 301 2.01 -8.67 11.91
N ARG A 302 1.54 -7.42 11.78
CA ARG A 302 1.42 -6.46 12.86
C ARG A 302 -0.02 -6.36 13.36
N PRO A 303 -0.28 -6.62 14.65
CA PRO A 303 -1.57 -6.27 15.25
C PRO A 303 -1.67 -4.74 15.37
N VAL A 304 -2.80 -4.19 14.93
CA VAL A 304 -3.12 -2.76 15.00
C VAL A 304 -4.45 -2.60 15.70
N LEU A 305 -4.47 -1.74 16.73
CA LEU A 305 -5.69 -1.36 17.43
C LEU A 305 -6.27 -0.10 16.79
N ALA A 306 -7.58 -0.11 16.57
CA ALA A 306 -8.31 1.03 16.04
C ALA A 306 -9.65 1.20 16.77
N GLU A 307 -10.06 2.46 16.95
CA GLU A 307 -11.37 2.77 17.50
C GLU A 307 -12.45 2.68 16.42
N VAL A 308 -13.49 1.91 16.70
CA VAL A 308 -14.72 1.86 15.91
C VAL A 308 -15.79 2.69 16.63
N GLN A 309 -16.38 3.63 15.93
CA GLN A 309 -17.49 4.45 16.40
C GLN A 309 -18.76 4.11 15.66
N ALA A 310 -19.87 4.03 16.36
CA ALA A 310 -21.19 3.83 15.81
C ALA A 310 -22.16 4.89 16.36
N LEU A 311 -22.96 5.47 15.50
CA LEU A 311 -24.07 6.34 15.88
C LEU A 311 -25.37 5.70 15.40
N VAL A 312 -26.24 5.33 16.34
CA VAL A 312 -27.55 4.75 16.08
C VAL A 312 -28.62 5.71 16.60
N THR A 313 -29.45 6.23 15.70
CA THR A 313 -30.51 7.20 16.04
C THR A 313 -31.82 6.82 15.38
N LYS A 314 -32.95 7.18 15.97
CA LYS A 314 -34.27 6.90 15.39
C LYS A 314 -34.37 7.53 14.01
N THR A 315 -34.77 6.72 13.02
CA THR A 315 -34.98 7.24 11.68
C THR A 315 -36.24 8.12 11.61
N THR A 316 -36.15 9.22 10.87
CA THR A 316 -37.29 10.06 10.47
C THR A 316 -37.74 9.77 9.05
N PHE A 317 -37.11 8.81 8.38
CA PHE A 317 -37.36 8.43 7.00
C PHE A 317 -38.12 7.11 6.91
N ASN A 318 -38.79 6.87 5.79
CA ASN A 318 -39.48 5.59 5.53
C ASN A 318 -38.47 4.40 5.42
N VAL A 319 -37.23 4.68 5.01
CA VAL A 319 -36.16 3.70 4.89
C VAL A 319 -34.99 4.18 5.75
N PRO A 320 -34.50 3.38 6.71
CA PRO A 320 -33.37 3.73 7.54
C PRO A 320 -32.10 3.96 6.72
N ARG A 321 -31.36 4.99 7.06
CA ARG A 321 -30.07 5.29 6.44
C ARG A 321 -28.97 4.42 7.02
N ARG A 322 -28.07 4.01 6.16
CA ARG A 322 -26.86 3.27 6.53
C ARG A 322 -25.66 3.97 5.90
N ALA A 323 -24.63 4.21 6.67
CA ALA A 323 -23.36 4.72 6.18
C ALA A 323 -22.22 4.04 6.93
N SER A 324 -21.13 3.80 6.25
CA SER A 324 -19.94 3.18 6.81
C SER A 324 -18.71 3.81 6.19
N ASP A 325 -17.80 4.28 7.03
CA ASP A 325 -16.47 4.75 6.65
C ASP A 325 -15.41 3.94 7.39
N GLY A 326 -14.40 3.47 6.67
CA GLY A 326 -13.37 2.59 7.21
C GLY A 326 -13.79 1.13 7.46
N PHE A 327 -15.04 0.74 7.18
CA PHE A 327 -15.53 -0.64 7.25
C PHE A 327 -16.46 -0.94 6.08
N ASP A 328 -16.42 -2.17 5.53
CA ASP A 328 -17.21 -2.52 4.35
C ASP A 328 -18.71 -2.34 4.59
N TYR A 329 -19.34 -1.60 3.70
CA TYR A 329 -20.77 -1.26 3.79
C TYR A 329 -21.68 -2.50 3.77
N ASN A 330 -21.40 -3.47 2.89
CA ASN A 330 -22.23 -4.68 2.78
C ASN A 330 -22.08 -5.55 4.03
N ARG A 331 -20.87 -5.61 4.58
CA ARG A 331 -20.60 -6.30 5.84
C ARG A 331 -21.31 -5.63 7.01
N ALA A 332 -21.30 -4.30 7.09
CA ALA A 332 -22.02 -3.53 8.08
C ALA A 332 -23.54 -3.82 8.04
N VAL A 333 -24.15 -3.79 6.86
CA VAL A 333 -25.57 -4.10 6.67
C VAL A 333 -25.89 -5.53 7.11
N LEU A 334 -25.03 -6.49 6.83
CA LEU A 334 -25.18 -7.87 7.25
C LEU A 334 -25.13 -8.02 8.77
N LEU A 335 -24.18 -7.35 9.45
CA LEU A 335 -24.07 -7.36 10.91
C LEU A 335 -25.34 -6.77 11.56
N LEU A 336 -25.86 -5.66 11.03
CA LEU A 336 -27.12 -5.07 11.50
C LEU A 336 -28.29 -6.06 11.39
N ALA A 337 -28.40 -6.79 10.27
CA ALA A 337 -29.44 -7.83 10.09
C ALA A 337 -29.27 -9.01 11.07
N VAL A 338 -28.03 -9.41 11.36
CA VAL A 338 -27.74 -10.43 12.39
C VAL A 338 -28.16 -9.94 13.77
N MET A 339 -27.88 -8.66 14.13
CA MET A 339 -28.30 -8.08 15.40
C MET A 339 -29.82 -8.02 15.54
N GLU A 340 -30.54 -7.66 14.48
CA GLU A 340 -32.00 -7.69 14.47
C GLU A 340 -32.55 -9.08 14.73
N LYS A 341 -32.07 -10.05 13.98
CA LYS A 341 -32.62 -11.42 14.02
C LYS A 341 -32.18 -12.21 15.24
N ARG A 342 -30.94 -12.02 15.71
CA ARG A 342 -30.30 -12.88 16.75
C ARG A 342 -30.22 -12.23 18.12
N ALA A 343 -30.09 -10.90 18.18
CA ALA A 343 -30.08 -10.16 19.44
C ALA A 343 -31.42 -9.45 19.72
N GLY A 344 -32.37 -9.44 18.79
CA GLY A 344 -33.69 -8.86 18.96
C GLY A 344 -33.72 -7.32 18.97
N MET A 345 -32.69 -6.68 18.43
CA MET A 345 -32.59 -5.22 18.34
C MET A 345 -33.41 -4.70 17.15
N LYS A 346 -34.26 -3.71 17.36
CA LYS A 346 -35.17 -3.20 16.31
C LYS A 346 -34.49 -2.15 15.42
N LEU A 347 -33.33 -2.49 14.82
CA LEU A 347 -32.52 -1.57 14.02
C LEU A 347 -33.17 -1.11 12.70
N ASN A 348 -34.22 -1.81 12.27
CA ASN A 348 -35.05 -1.38 11.13
C ASN A 348 -35.82 -0.05 11.38
N LEU A 349 -35.83 0.46 12.61
CA LEU A 349 -36.41 1.75 12.98
C LEU A 349 -35.36 2.84 13.26
N PHE A 350 -34.09 2.54 13.03
CA PHE A 350 -32.97 3.42 13.35
C PHE A 350 -32.04 3.60 12.17
N ASP A 351 -31.53 4.81 11.98
CA ASP A 351 -30.38 5.09 11.14
C ASP A 351 -29.12 4.58 11.86
N ALA A 352 -28.15 4.08 11.11
CA ALA A 352 -26.87 3.62 11.66
C ALA A 352 -25.71 4.13 10.81
N TYR A 353 -24.76 4.75 11.49
CA TYR A 353 -23.54 5.30 10.92
C TYR A 353 -22.35 4.66 11.63
N LEU A 354 -21.40 4.20 10.84
CA LEU A 354 -20.14 3.59 11.34
C LEU A 354 -18.97 4.43 10.84
N ASN A 355 -17.98 4.59 11.71
CA ASN A 355 -16.74 5.28 11.38
C ASN A 355 -15.57 4.59 12.09
N VAL A 356 -14.48 4.40 11.36
CA VAL A 356 -13.20 3.94 11.93
C VAL A 356 -12.29 5.14 12.04
N ILE A 357 -11.86 5.44 13.25
CA ILE A 357 -11.02 6.61 13.52
C ILE A 357 -9.63 6.43 12.90
N GLY A 358 -9.07 7.53 12.37
CA GLY A 358 -7.72 7.57 11.78
C GLY A 358 -7.64 7.14 10.32
N GLY A 359 -8.80 6.88 9.65
CA GLY A 359 -8.84 6.57 8.22
C GLY A 359 -8.32 5.17 7.86
N LEU A 360 -8.16 4.29 8.86
CA LEU A 360 -7.83 2.87 8.63
C LEU A 360 -9.05 2.13 8.09
N ARG A 361 -8.81 1.19 7.17
CA ARG A 361 -9.85 0.28 6.69
C ARG A 361 -9.75 -1.06 7.43
N LEU A 362 -10.86 -1.47 8.05
CA LEU A 362 -10.95 -2.76 8.74
C LEU A 362 -11.54 -3.79 7.77
N ASP A 363 -10.70 -4.38 6.93
CA ASP A 363 -11.11 -5.37 5.93
C ASP A 363 -11.08 -6.82 6.48
N GLU A 364 -10.65 -7.00 7.74
CA GLU A 364 -10.51 -8.30 8.37
C GLU A 364 -11.77 -8.71 9.14
N PRO A 365 -12.23 -9.98 9.01
CA PRO A 365 -13.40 -10.48 9.74
C PRO A 365 -13.32 -10.34 11.28
N GLY A 366 -12.11 -10.29 11.83
CA GLY A 366 -11.88 -10.05 13.26
C GLY A 366 -12.46 -8.75 13.81
N ALA A 367 -12.75 -7.78 12.93
CA ALA A 367 -13.37 -6.52 13.25
C ALA A 367 -14.90 -6.57 13.42
N ASP A 368 -15.55 -7.67 13.06
CA ASP A 368 -17.03 -7.78 13.13
C ASP A 368 -17.55 -7.59 14.56
N LEU A 369 -16.95 -8.28 15.52
CA LEU A 369 -17.39 -8.25 16.90
C LEU A 369 -17.29 -6.83 17.52
N PRO A 370 -16.18 -6.09 17.42
CA PRO A 370 -16.13 -4.73 17.93
C PRO A 370 -17.08 -3.76 17.19
N VAL A 371 -17.28 -3.90 15.88
CA VAL A 371 -18.28 -3.12 15.13
C VAL A 371 -19.70 -3.39 15.68
N LEU A 372 -20.04 -4.66 15.88
CA LEU A 372 -21.33 -5.04 16.44
C LEU A 372 -21.52 -4.49 17.85
N LEU A 373 -20.49 -4.55 18.69
CA LEU A 373 -20.55 -4.05 20.06
C LEU A 373 -20.67 -2.53 20.10
N ALA A 374 -19.98 -1.79 19.21
CA ALA A 374 -20.14 -0.33 19.08
C ALA A 374 -21.59 0.04 18.70
N VAL A 375 -22.20 -0.68 17.74
CA VAL A 375 -23.61 -0.49 17.37
C VAL A 375 -24.54 -0.80 18.56
N ALA A 376 -24.31 -1.89 19.28
CA ALA A 376 -25.12 -2.25 20.45
C ALA A 376 -25.00 -1.22 21.57
N SER A 377 -23.80 -0.73 21.83
CA SER A 377 -23.53 0.33 22.80
C SER A 377 -24.28 1.63 22.44
N SER A 378 -24.20 2.08 21.19
CA SER A 378 -24.93 3.26 20.72
C SER A 378 -26.46 3.08 20.78
N TYR A 379 -26.96 1.87 20.41
CA TYR A 379 -28.39 1.58 20.44
C TYR A 379 -28.96 1.60 21.86
N ARG A 380 -28.19 1.09 22.87
CA ARG A 380 -28.60 1.08 24.29
C ARG A 380 -28.25 2.36 25.03
N ASP A 381 -27.47 3.23 24.43
CA ASP A 381 -26.84 4.39 25.06
C ASP A 381 -26.06 4.02 26.33
N GLN A 382 -25.28 2.96 26.23
CA GLN A 382 -24.46 2.40 27.30
C GLN A 382 -23.00 2.28 26.86
N ALA A 383 -22.07 2.84 27.66
CA ALA A 383 -20.66 2.76 27.36
C ALA A 383 -20.12 1.33 27.58
N ILE A 384 -19.24 0.90 26.70
CA ILE A 384 -18.39 -0.27 26.89
C ILE A 384 -17.21 0.15 27.77
N ALA A 385 -16.70 -0.75 28.61
CA ALA A 385 -15.54 -0.46 29.44
C ALA A 385 -14.34 -0.01 28.58
N ASP A 386 -13.72 1.13 28.96
CA ASP A 386 -12.65 1.76 28.19
C ASP A 386 -11.41 0.88 28.01
N ASP A 387 -11.18 -0.05 28.94
CA ASP A 387 -10.10 -1.02 28.94
C ASP A 387 -10.45 -2.35 28.24
N LEU A 388 -11.60 -2.43 27.54
CA LEU A 388 -12.05 -3.62 26.82
C LEU A 388 -11.77 -3.47 25.32
N ILE A 389 -11.18 -4.53 24.76
CA ILE A 389 -11.15 -4.77 23.31
C ILE A 389 -11.99 -5.98 22.94
N ALA A 390 -12.44 -6.04 21.71
CA ALA A 390 -13.16 -7.19 21.19
C ALA A 390 -12.54 -7.72 19.89
N ILE A 391 -12.51 -9.04 19.73
CA ILE A 391 -11.89 -9.70 18.57
C ILE A 391 -12.77 -10.90 18.20
N GLY A 392 -13.26 -10.97 16.96
CA GLY A 392 -14.03 -12.14 16.52
C GLY A 392 -14.79 -11.89 15.24
N GLU A 393 -14.94 -12.93 14.43
CA GLU A 393 -15.80 -12.92 13.25
C GLU A 393 -17.23 -13.27 13.67
N VAL A 394 -18.23 -12.62 13.06
CA VAL A 394 -19.64 -12.85 13.31
C VAL A 394 -20.27 -13.61 12.14
N GLY A 395 -20.75 -14.82 12.40
CA GLY A 395 -21.49 -15.60 11.41
C GLY A 395 -22.97 -15.21 11.32
N MET A 396 -23.64 -15.56 10.22
CA MET A 396 -25.03 -15.22 9.96
C MET A 396 -26.03 -15.87 10.95
N THR A 397 -25.63 -16.97 11.62
CA THR A 397 -26.47 -17.58 12.66
C THR A 397 -26.27 -16.92 14.01
N GLY A 398 -25.40 -15.91 14.10
CA GLY A 398 -25.10 -15.13 15.30
C GLY A 398 -23.99 -15.76 16.15
N GLU A 399 -23.30 -16.78 15.66
CA GLU A 399 -22.12 -17.36 16.31
C GLU A 399 -20.90 -16.43 16.20
N ILE A 400 -20.04 -16.46 17.20
CA ILE A 400 -18.74 -15.79 17.18
C ILE A 400 -17.67 -16.83 16.86
N ARG A 401 -16.94 -16.60 15.78
CA ARG A 401 -15.90 -17.46 15.22
C ARG A 401 -14.51 -16.98 15.55
N SER A 402 -13.59 -17.93 15.65
CA SER A 402 -12.18 -17.66 15.89
C SER A 402 -11.53 -16.97 14.68
N VAL A 403 -10.55 -16.13 14.98
CA VAL A 403 -9.66 -15.49 14.03
C VAL A 403 -8.22 -15.91 14.31
N SER A 404 -7.34 -15.72 13.33
CA SER A 404 -5.92 -16.04 13.44
C SER A 404 -5.16 -15.07 14.36
N HIS A 405 -3.99 -15.49 14.84
CA HIS A 405 -3.03 -14.66 15.56
C HIS A 405 -3.57 -14.06 16.89
N LEU A 406 -4.45 -14.76 17.59
CA LEU A 406 -5.03 -14.26 18.85
C LEU A 406 -3.98 -13.89 19.89
N ASN A 407 -2.90 -14.67 20.02
CA ASN A 407 -1.85 -14.39 21.00
C ASN A 407 -1.11 -13.07 20.71
N GLN A 408 -0.85 -12.77 19.42
CA GLN A 408 -0.23 -11.50 19.03
C GLN A 408 -1.16 -10.32 19.31
N ARG A 409 -2.46 -10.46 19.03
CA ARG A 409 -3.48 -9.43 19.30
C ARG A 409 -3.61 -9.15 20.80
N LEU A 410 -3.65 -10.19 21.62
CA LEU A 410 -3.70 -10.08 23.08
C LEU A 410 -2.43 -9.40 23.62
N GLY A 411 -1.27 -9.77 23.11
CA GLY A 411 0.00 -9.16 23.50
C GLY A 411 0.05 -7.67 23.18
N GLU A 412 -0.41 -7.25 22.01
CA GLU A 412 -0.47 -5.83 21.63
C GLU A 412 -1.47 -5.06 22.49
N ALA A 413 -2.65 -5.64 22.74
CA ALA A 413 -3.65 -5.04 23.61
C ALA A 413 -3.11 -4.81 25.03
N ALA A 414 -2.45 -5.82 25.61
CA ALA A 414 -1.84 -5.73 26.92
C ALA A 414 -0.73 -4.66 26.96
N ARG A 415 0.11 -4.59 25.92
CA ARG A 415 1.17 -3.58 25.79
C ARG A 415 0.63 -2.16 25.80
N LEU A 416 -0.57 -1.95 25.25
CA LEU A 416 -1.24 -0.65 25.20
C LEU A 416 -2.14 -0.37 26.42
N GLY A 417 -2.12 -1.25 27.42
CA GLY A 417 -2.80 -1.02 28.69
C GLY A 417 -4.22 -1.56 28.79
N PHE A 418 -4.72 -2.25 27.78
CA PHE A 418 -6.02 -2.92 27.87
C PHE A 418 -5.97 -4.07 28.85
N ARG A 419 -6.99 -4.14 29.73
CA ARG A 419 -7.09 -5.13 30.80
C ARG A 419 -8.17 -6.17 30.56
N LYS A 420 -9.05 -5.96 29.58
CA LYS A 420 -10.16 -6.83 29.24
C LYS A 420 -10.14 -7.12 27.74
N CYS A 421 -10.35 -8.37 27.39
CA CYS A 421 -10.48 -8.77 26.00
C CYS A 421 -11.63 -9.74 25.82
N MET A 422 -12.51 -9.46 24.85
CA MET A 422 -13.59 -10.36 24.45
C MET A 422 -13.17 -11.13 23.19
N ILE A 423 -13.19 -12.47 23.29
CA ILE A 423 -12.77 -13.36 22.20
C ILE A 423 -13.78 -14.49 21.99
N PRO A 424 -13.73 -15.18 20.83
CA PRO A 424 -14.53 -16.37 20.59
C PRO A 424 -14.26 -17.46 21.62
N ARG A 425 -15.29 -18.19 22.02
CA ARG A 425 -15.15 -19.29 22.97
C ARG A 425 -14.31 -20.44 22.42
N SER A 426 -14.50 -20.76 21.15
CA SER A 426 -13.71 -21.79 20.46
C SER A 426 -12.54 -21.11 19.74
N SER A 427 -11.33 -21.52 20.03
CA SER A 427 -10.13 -21.14 19.30
C SER A 427 -9.36 -22.41 18.93
N SER A 428 -8.79 -22.43 17.74
CA SER A 428 -7.87 -23.47 17.29
C SER A 428 -6.46 -23.30 17.89
N GLU A 429 -6.15 -22.11 18.39
CA GLU A 429 -4.87 -21.78 19.00
C GLU A 429 -4.92 -21.99 20.52
N LYS A 430 -3.80 -22.45 21.10
CA LYS A 430 -3.58 -22.38 22.53
C LYS A 430 -3.41 -20.91 22.92
N ILE A 431 -4.38 -20.38 23.67
CA ILE A 431 -4.39 -18.97 24.06
C ILE A 431 -3.49 -18.77 25.29
N GLU A 432 -2.52 -17.88 25.14
CA GLU A 432 -1.66 -17.38 26.20
C GLU A 432 -2.20 -16.03 26.64
N ILE A 433 -2.72 -15.98 27.86
CA ILE A 433 -3.33 -14.76 28.40
C ILE A 433 -2.22 -13.91 29.04
N PRO A 434 -2.01 -12.66 28.60
CA PRO A 434 -1.05 -11.75 29.21
C PRO A 434 -1.38 -11.47 30.70
N ASP A 435 -0.37 -11.25 31.50
CA ASP A 435 -0.51 -10.95 32.92
C ASP A 435 -1.43 -9.74 33.17
N GLY A 436 -2.38 -9.89 34.07
CA GLY A 436 -3.34 -8.85 34.43
C GLY A 436 -4.46 -8.59 33.41
N MET A 437 -4.60 -9.43 32.39
CA MET A 437 -5.70 -9.36 31.43
C MET A 437 -6.82 -10.36 31.76
N THR A 438 -8.06 -9.89 31.77
CA THR A 438 -9.26 -10.71 31.88
C THR A 438 -9.81 -11.01 30.50
N VAL A 439 -10.01 -12.30 30.18
CA VAL A 439 -10.49 -12.73 28.88
C VAL A 439 -11.92 -13.27 28.97
N TYR A 440 -12.86 -12.59 28.31
CA TYR A 440 -14.25 -13.02 28.17
C TYR A 440 -14.40 -13.87 26.92
N ARG A 441 -14.85 -15.14 27.09
CA ARG A 441 -15.04 -16.08 25.99
C ARG A 441 -16.52 -16.19 25.65
N VAL A 442 -16.92 -15.70 24.48
CA VAL A 442 -18.31 -15.62 24.04
C VAL A 442 -18.59 -16.55 22.86
N ARG A 443 -19.80 -17.10 22.78
CA ARG A 443 -20.25 -18.04 21.74
C ARG A 443 -21.04 -17.36 20.64
N ASN A 444 -21.85 -16.38 21.02
CA ASN A 444 -22.80 -15.76 20.14
C ASN A 444 -23.00 -14.27 20.44
N VAL A 445 -23.65 -13.57 19.52
CA VAL A 445 -23.89 -12.13 19.58
C VAL A 445 -24.63 -11.70 20.84
N ARG A 446 -25.62 -12.48 21.30
CA ARG A 446 -26.40 -12.12 22.51
C ARG A 446 -25.51 -12.14 23.75
N GLU A 447 -24.77 -13.23 23.94
CA GLU A 447 -23.83 -13.38 25.06
C GLU A 447 -22.75 -12.26 25.03
N ALA A 448 -22.25 -11.92 23.84
CA ALA A 448 -21.27 -10.84 23.69
C ALA A 448 -21.83 -9.48 24.14
N ILE A 449 -23.04 -9.13 23.70
CA ILE A 449 -23.70 -7.87 24.08
C ILE A 449 -24.01 -7.81 25.59
N GLU A 450 -24.52 -8.93 26.16
CA GLU A 450 -24.84 -9.01 27.60
C GLU A 450 -23.57 -8.98 28.49
N THR A 451 -22.43 -9.40 27.95
CA THR A 451 -21.15 -9.37 28.70
C THR A 451 -20.49 -8.01 28.60
N ALA A 452 -20.68 -7.27 27.51
CA ALA A 452 -20.02 -5.97 27.27
C ALA A 452 -20.80 -4.79 27.87
N LEU A 453 -22.16 -4.92 27.97
CA LEU A 453 -23.11 -3.89 28.37
C LEU A 453 -24.00 -4.40 29.54
#